data_0b74d0dd96dc6926bbbbd6eea567d3c6
#
_entry.id   0b74d0dd96dc6926bbbbd6eea567d3c6
#
_cell.length_a   1.000
_cell.length_b   1.000
_cell.length_c   1.000
_cell.angle_alpha   90.00
_cell.angle_beta   90.00
_cell.angle_gamma   90.00
#
_symmetry.space_group_name_H-M   'P 1'
#
loop_
_entity.id
_entity.type
_entity.pdbx_description
1 polymer ?
#
loop_
_entity_poly.entity_id
_entity_poly.type
_entity_poly.pdbx_seq_one_letter_code
_entity_poly.pdbx_strand_id
1 'polypeptide(L)'
;MKDSMTGFDVRAVSLELDAWSGAYVKKAYMPHYEQIVLRINPKEAEQFDLVIVRGQRVYTSKRDRPMPMTPPSFAMVLRKHLKNARLTKVEQLGFDRVLMFRFDTKNGQRSLSVELFRNGNVILMDENDVIIQPLTHASYSGRTIKKGETYIPPPAAIDPHTLTLESLEEAFAESDRDLVSTLGGKINLGGIYANAVCEHAGLEPNSSTEDADAANVLTSLQHFLEQLNSSQTGHLILKATKEYNEDALKAIVAMETLDAKSTTTLRETATEATPLLLPSHAGKIAYSCSNLCSAIDTWKGHHDANALARREQEKLDAAAPGRGHSTEVEKLERRMKQQEQALEGFAKKIEKQQAIGHAIQEHWTHVETILQQAREAVQKQGWKPVLKGLKENPWVDSGLSLIHI
;
A
#
# COMPACT_ATOMS: atom_id res chain seq x y z
N MET A 1 -3.68 12.24 5.71
CA MET A 1 -2.93 12.67 4.51
C MET A 1 -2.64 11.46 3.67
N LYS A 2 -2.96 11.48 2.39
CA LYS A 2 -2.80 10.34 1.46
C LYS A 2 -1.34 10.28 0.98
N ASP A 3 -0.56 9.34 1.49
CA ASP A 3 0.87 9.23 1.17
C ASP A 3 1.18 8.24 0.04
N SER A 4 0.25 7.36 -0.31
CA SER A 4 0.39 6.37 -1.37
C SER A 4 -0.83 6.34 -2.28
N MET A 5 -0.61 5.95 -3.53
CA MET A 5 -1.67 5.80 -4.54
C MET A 5 -2.59 4.63 -4.19
N THR A 6 -3.88 4.81 -4.46
CA THR A 6 -4.91 3.76 -4.45
C THR A 6 -5.00 3.06 -5.80
N GLY A 7 -5.78 1.98 -5.92
CA GLY A 7 -6.06 1.34 -7.21
C GLY A 7 -6.67 2.31 -8.24
N PHE A 8 -7.56 3.19 -7.80
CA PHE A 8 -8.14 4.25 -8.64
C PHE A 8 -7.10 5.26 -9.14
N ASP A 9 -6.18 5.70 -8.26
CA ASP A 9 -5.11 6.61 -8.67
C ASP A 9 -4.18 5.96 -9.69
N VAL A 10 -3.83 4.68 -9.47
CA VAL A 10 -2.98 3.90 -10.37
C VAL A 10 -3.68 3.73 -11.72
N ARG A 11 -5.00 3.49 -11.73
CA ARG A 11 -5.79 3.43 -12.97
C ARG A 11 -5.75 4.74 -13.73
N ALA A 12 -6.03 5.87 -13.07
CA ALA A 12 -5.97 7.18 -13.71
C ALA A 12 -4.59 7.45 -14.30
N VAL A 13 -3.53 7.27 -13.51
CA VAL A 13 -2.15 7.48 -13.97
C VAL A 13 -1.77 6.51 -15.09
N SER A 14 -2.26 5.25 -15.09
CA SER A 14 -1.98 4.32 -16.16
C SER A 14 -2.54 4.80 -17.50
N LEU A 15 -3.76 5.34 -17.51
CA LEU A 15 -4.40 5.91 -18.70
C LEU A 15 -3.66 7.15 -19.22
N GLU A 16 -3.27 8.05 -18.30
CA GLU A 16 -2.48 9.25 -18.63
C GLU A 16 -1.10 8.91 -19.21
N LEU A 17 -0.43 7.90 -18.63
CA LEU A 17 0.89 7.48 -19.08
C LEU A 17 0.86 6.66 -20.36
N ASP A 18 -0.20 5.88 -20.60
CA ASP A 18 -0.36 5.10 -21.85
C ASP A 18 -0.54 6.02 -23.06
N ALA A 19 -1.10 7.22 -22.89
CA ALA A 19 -1.16 8.25 -23.92
C ALA A 19 0.23 8.66 -24.46
N TRP A 20 1.31 8.41 -23.71
CA TRP A 20 2.69 8.62 -24.12
C TRP A 20 3.32 7.43 -24.85
N SER A 21 2.54 6.41 -25.20
CA SER A 21 3.02 5.30 -26.03
C SER A 21 3.58 5.82 -27.35
N GLY A 22 4.76 5.29 -27.72
CA GLY A 22 5.57 5.80 -28.84
C GLY A 22 6.73 6.71 -28.43
N ALA A 23 6.76 7.23 -27.20
CA ALA A 23 7.84 8.02 -26.66
C ALA A 23 9.10 7.17 -26.36
N TYR A 24 10.26 7.81 -26.30
CA TYR A 24 11.55 7.13 -26.08
C TYR A 24 12.15 7.45 -24.73
N VAL A 25 12.73 6.44 -24.09
CA VAL A 25 13.54 6.62 -22.87
C VAL A 25 14.90 7.18 -23.24
N LYS A 26 15.17 8.43 -22.87
CA LYS A 26 16.47 9.07 -23.10
C LYS A 26 17.52 8.60 -22.11
N LYS A 27 17.19 8.61 -20.82
CA LYS A 27 18.13 8.23 -19.76
C LYS A 27 17.39 7.91 -18.46
N ALA A 28 17.95 6.99 -17.66
CA ALA A 28 17.47 6.67 -16.33
C ALA A 28 18.38 7.27 -15.25
N TYR A 29 17.80 7.74 -14.17
CA TYR A 29 18.49 8.29 -13.01
C TYR A 29 17.89 7.74 -11.71
N MET A 30 18.65 7.86 -10.64
CA MET A 30 18.21 7.47 -9.30
C MET A 30 18.81 8.46 -8.29
N PRO A 31 18.16 9.62 -8.11
CA PRO A 31 18.67 10.66 -7.20
C PRO A 31 18.60 10.23 -5.74
N HIS A 32 17.65 9.38 -5.38
CA HIS A 32 17.48 8.80 -4.05
C HIS A 32 17.29 7.28 -4.16
N TYR A 33 17.61 6.51 -3.14
CA TYR A 33 17.44 5.04 -3.15
C TYR A 33 15.96 4.60 -3.28
N GLU A 34 15.02 5.49 -2.97
CA GLU A 34 13.58 5.28 -3.15
C GLU A 34 13.01 5.94 -4.40
N GLN A 35 13.83 6.68 -5.17
CA GLN A 35 13.33 7.43 -6.32
C GLN A 35 14.06 7.07 -7.60
N ILE A 36 13.30 6.67 -8.60
CA ILE A 36 13.77 6.41 -9.96
C ILE A 36 13.15 7.48 -10.88
N VAL A 37 13.94 7.96 -11.82
CA VAL A 37 13.51 8.94 -12.81
C VAL A 37 13.89 8.42 -14.19
N LEU A 38 12.90 8.23 -15.06
CA LEU A 38 13.09 7.95 -16.47
C LEU A 38 12.81 9.22 -17.25
N ARG A 39 13.83 9.74 -17.92
CA ARG A 39 13.69 10.89 -18.81
C ARG A 39 13.09 10.42 -20.13
N ILE A 40 11.90 10.88 -20.42
CA ILE A 40 11.09 10.49 -21.58
C ILE A 40 11.14 11.60 -22.62
N ASN A 41 11.33 11.22 -23.87
CA ASN A 41 11.38 12.10 -25.02
C ASN A 41 10.28 11.72 -26.01
N PRO A 42 9.11 12.36 -25.95
CA PRO A 42 8.06 12.20 -26.94
C PRO A 42 8.50 12.75 -28.29
N LYS A 43 7.85 12.32 -29.39
CA LYS A 43 8.16 12.84 -30.74
C LYS A 43 7.65 14.27 -30.95
N GLU A 44 6.48 14.58 -30.41
CA GLU A 44 5.72 15.82 -30.72
C GLU A 44 5.48 16.70 -29.50
N ALA A 45 6.16 16.41 -28.38
CA ALA A 45 6.03 17.18 -27.15
C ALA A 45 7.39 17.39 -26.49
N GLU A 46 7.43 18.30 -25.52
CA GLU A 46 8.62 18.53 -24.71
C GLU A 46 8.98 17.30 -23.87
N GLN A 47 10.27 17.14 -23.67
CA GLN A 47 10.84 16.14 -22.77
C GLN A 47 10.31 16.32 -21.34
N PHE A 48 10.01 15.21 -20.66
CA PHE A 48 9.60 15.20 -19.27
C PHE A 48 10.27 14.06 -18.50
N ASP A 49 10.23 14.14 -17.19
CA ASP A 49 10.67 13.08 -16.29
C ASP A 49 9.46 12.26 -15.81
N LEU A 50 9.47 10.96 -16.05
CA LEU A 50 8.62 10.01 -15.36
C LEU A 50 9.26 9.71 -14.00
N VAL A 51 8.62 10.16 -12.94
CA VAL A 51 9.09 10.05 -11.55
C VAL A 51 8.41 8.88 -10.88
N ILE A 52 9.18 7.95 -10.37
CA ILE A 52 8.72 6.79 -9.62
C ILE A 52 9.26 6.92 -8.20
N VAL A 53 8.39 7.11 -7.23
CA VAL A 53 8.72 7.07 -5.81
C VAL A 53 8.25 5.73 -5.25
N ARG A 54 9.21 4.90 -4.87
CA ARG A 54 9.01 3.53 -4.45
C ARG A 54 7.88 3.38 -3.43
N GLY A 55 6.93 2.50 -3.72
CA GLY A 55 5.81 2.19 -2.83
C GLY A 55 4.83 3.34 -2.58
N GLN A 56 4.98 4.47 -3.25
CA GLN A 56 4.17 5.64 -3.00
C GLN A 56 3.42 6.15 -4.22
N ARG A 57 4.14 6.57 -5.29
CA ARG A 57 3.53 7.26 -6.43
C ARG A 57 4.35 7.19 -7.71
N VAL A 58 3.66 7.35 -8.81
CA VAL A 58 4.25 7.55 -10.15
C VAL A 58 3.54 8.73 -10.79
N TYR A 59 4.29 9.61 -11.44
CA TYR A 59 3.75 10.78 -12.13
C TYR A 59 4.76 11.38 -13.11
N THR A 60 4.31 12.29 -13.97
CA THR A 60 5.18 13.06 -14.87
C THR A 60 5.54 14.40 -14.28
N SER A 61 6.75 14.91 -14.57
CA SER A 61 7.23 16.21 -14.09
C SER A 61 8.15 16.86 -15.12
N LYS A 62 8.02 18.18 -15.26
CA LYS A 62 8.97 19.01 -16.02
C LYS A 62 9.90 19.82 -15.12
N ARG A 63 9.85 19.59 -13.79
CA ARG A 63 10.68 20.32 -12.84
C ARG A 63 12.15 19.95 -13.00
N ASP A 64 12.99 20.96 -12.91
CA ASP A 64 14.43 20.73 -12.75
C ASP A 64 14.69 19.98 -11.46
N ARG A 65 15.57 18.99 -11.57
CA ARG A 65 16.02 18.21 -10.40
C ARG A 65 17.49 17.86 -10.51
N PRO A 66 18.25 18.09 -9.44
CA PRO A 66 19.64 17.66 -9.39
C PRO A 66 19.76 16.15 -9.53
N MET A 67 20.73 15.69 -10.32
CA MET A 67 21.00 14.28 -10.54
C MET A 67 22.38 13.91 -10.01
N PRO A 68 22.55 12.70 -9.45
CA PRO A 68 23.84 12.29 -8.92
C PRO A 68 24.90 12.18 -10.04
N MET A 69 26.11 12.67 -9.77
CA MET A 69 27.23 12.52 -10.70
C MET A 69 27.55 11.05 -10.94
N THR A 70 27.60 10.25 -9.88
CA THR A 70 27.78 8.80 -9.95
C THR A 70 26.44 8.09 -9.81
N PRO A 71 25.92 7.47 -10.88
CA PRO A 71 24.64 6.78 -10.83
C PRO A 71 24.75 5.49 -10.03
N PRO A 72 23.72 5.16 -9.19
CA PRO A 72 23.63 3.86 -8.52
C PRO A 72 23.51 2.69 -9.50
N SER A 73 23.84 1.48 -9.03
CA SER A 73 23.88 0.26 -9.85
C SER A 73 22.57 -0.03 -10.60
N PHE A 74 21.42 0.13 -9.94
CA PHE A 74 20.12 -0.07 -10.57
C PHE A 74 19.87 0.92 -11.72
N ALA A 75 20.22 2.20 -11.56
CA ALA A 75 20.14 3.17 -12.64
C ALA A 75 21.03 2.80 -13.83
N MET A 76 22.20 2.20 -13.59
CA MET A 76 23.08 1.70 -14.67
C MET A 76 22.47 0.51 -15.40
N VAL A 77 21.80 -0.41 -14.68
CA VAL A 77 21.07 -1.50 -15.31
C VAL A 77 19.92 -0.96 -16.18
N LEU A 78 19.11 -0.01 -15.67
CA LEU A 78 18.06 0.63 -16.45
C LEU A 78 18.63 1.32 -17.70
N ARG A 79 19.76 2.05 -17.58
CA ARG A 79 20.43 2.66 -18.73
C ARG A 79 20.90 1.64 -19.77
N LYS A 80 21.43 0.49 -19.32
CA LYS A 80 21.88 -0.57 -20.21
C LYS A 80 20.74 -1.15 -21.05
N HIS A 81 19.58 -1.36 -20.42
CA HIS A 81 18.46 -2.08 -21.05
C HIS A 81 17.41 -1.17 -21.66
N LEU A 82 17.20 0.06 -21.16
CA LEU A 82 16.13 0.97 -21.60
C LEU A 82 16.60 2.21 -22.36
N LYS A 83 17.91 2.41 -22.61
CA LYS A 83 18.37 3.55 -23.41
C LYS A 83 17.82 3.48 -24.84
N ASN A 84 17.14 4.51 -25.28
CA ASN A 84 16.45 4.60 -26.56
C ASN A 84 15.37 3.51 -26.75
N ALA A 85 14.89 2.89 -25.67
CA ALA A 85 13.73 2.02 -25.72
C ALA A 85 12.48 2.82 -25.99
N ARG A 86 11.59 2.32 -26.87
CA ARG A 86 10.31 2.91 -27.19
C ARG A 86 9.27 2.38 -26.21
N LEU A 87 8.60 3.26 -25.48
CA LEU A 87 7.44 2.91 -24.66
C LEU A 87 6.32 2.43 -25.59
N THR A 88 5.80 1.23 -25.36
CA THR A 88 4.74 0.64 -26.19
C THR A 88 3.40 0.56 -25.47
N LYS A 89 3.43 0.39 -24.17
CA LYS A 89 2.21 0.29 -23.35
C LYS A 89 2.49 0.65 -21.89
N VAL A 90 1.50 1.26 -21.25
CA VAL A 90 1.43 1.37 -19.79
C VAL A 90 0.08 0.83 -19.34
N GLU A 91 0.10 -0.15 -18.46
CA GLU A 91 -1.11 -0.80 -17.98
C GLU A 91 -1.07 -1.01 -16.47
N GLN A 92 -2.21 -0.94 -15.82
CA GLN A 92 -2.40 -1.43 -14.47
C GLN A 92 -2.66 -2.94 -14.52
N LEU A 93 -2.00 -3.71 -13.66
CA LEU A 93 -2.27 -5.16 -13.57
C LEU A 93 -3.48 -5.42 -12.69
N GLY A 94 -4.56 -5.94 -13.28
CA GLY A 94 -5.85 -6.03 -12.63
C GLY A 94 -6.31 -4.65 -12.17
N PHE A 95 -6.85 -4.54 -10.99
CA PHE A 95 -7.12 -3.26 -10.33
C PHE A 95 -6.19 -3.04 -9.12
N ASP A 96 -5.01 -3.65 -9.13
CA ASP A 96 -4.06 -3.53 -8.04
C ASP A 96 -3.11 -2.33 -8.23
N ARG A 97 -2.33 -2.03 -7.21
CA ARG A 97 -1.33 -0.94 -7.20
C ARG A 97 -0.03 -1.37 -7.86
N VAL A 98 -0.15 -1.93 -9.06
CA VAL A 98 0.96 -2.37 -9.90
C VAL A 98 0.82 -1.76 -11.28
N LEU A 99 1.82 -0.97 -11.69
CA LEU A 99 1.95 -0.46 -13.05
C LEU A 99 2.96 -1.30 -13.82
N MET A 100 2.60 -1.70 -15.03
CA MET A 100 3.47 -2.38 -15.97
C MET A 100 3.77 -1.45 -17.15
N PHE A 101 5.03 -1.16 -17.36
CA PHE A 101 5.53 -0.44 -18.53
C PHE A 101 6.18 -1.43 -19.49
N ARG A 102 5.78 -1.40 -20.75
CA ARG A 102 6.35 -2.23 -21.81
C ARG A 102 7.15 -1.38 -22.77
N PHE A 103 8.33 -1.89 -23.15
CA PHE A 103 9.26 -1.17 -23.99
C PHE A 103 9.79 -2.08 -25.10
N ASP A 104 9.82 -1.56 -26.34
CA ASP A 104 10.55 -2.16 -27.43
C ASP A 104 12.00 -1.67 -27.41
N THR A 105 12.94 -2.58 -27.47
CA THR A 105 14.38 -2.30 -27.57
C THR A 105 15.01 -3.04 -28.75
N LYS A 106 16.24 -2.66 -29.09
CA LYS A 106 17.00 -3.39 -30.13
C LYS A 106 17.29 -4.86 -29.77
N ASN A 107 17.20 -5.19 -28.48
CA ASN A 107 17.53 -6.53 -27.94
C ASN A 107 16.28 -7.27 -27.44
N GLY A 108 15.13 -7.04 -28.07
CA GLY A 108 13.86 -7.61 -27.67
C GLY A 108 13.07 -6.71 -26.72
N GLN A 109 11.89 -7.16 -26.34
CA GLN A 109 10.98 -6.44 -25.46
C GLN A 109 11.51 -6.42 -24.02
N ARG A 110 11.24 -5.36 -23.30
CA ARG A 110 11.53 -5.22 -21.87
C ARG A 110 10.31 -4.72 -21.14
N SER A 111 10.15 -5.18 -19.90
CA SER A 111 9.07 -4.76 -19.03
C SER A 111 9.61 -4.18 -17.74
N LEU A 112 8.96 -3.16 -17.22
CA LEU A 112 9.27 -2.57 -15.91
C LEU A 112 8.00 -2.61 -15.07
N SER A 113 7.97 -3.46 -14.06
CA SER A 113 6.89 -3.49 -13.07
C SER A 113 7.20 -2.50 -11.94
N VAL A 114 6.22 -1.70 -11.57
CA VAL A 114 6.28 -0.76 -10.45
C VAL A 114 5.20 -1.12 -9.45
N GLU A 115 5.61 -1.69 -8.32
CA GLU A 115 4.73 -2.10 -7.24
C GLU A 115 4.60 -0.97 -6.21
N LEU A 116 3.39 -0.43 -6.03
CA LEU A 116 3.08 0.75 -5.22
C LEU A 116 2.43 0.40 -3.86
N PHE A 117 2.95 -0.61 -3.19
CA PHE A 117 2.57 -0.91 -1.79
C PHE A 117 3.69 -0.53 -0.84
N ARG A 118 3.44 -0.56 0.48
CA ARG A 118 4.35 -0.09 1.54
C ARG A 118 5.81 -0.55 1.39
N ASN A 119 6.04 -1.79 0.96
CA ASN A 119 7.36 -2.36 0.67
C ASN A 119 7.55 -2.56 -0.84
N GLY A 120 7.02 -1.64 -1.63
CA GLY A 120 6.98 -1.71 -3.08
C GLY A 120 8.35 -1.91 -3.73
N ASN A 121 8.33 -2.31 -4.99
CA ASN A 121 9.52 -2.64 -5.75
C ASN A 121 9.45 -2.05 -7.17
N VAL A 122 10.58 -1.98 -7.83
CA VAL A 122 10.68 -1.68 -9.25
C VAL A 122 11.52 -2.79 -9.89
N ILE A 123 10.94 -3.49 -10.86
CA ILE A 123 11.47 -4.75 -11.34
C ILE A 123 11.60 -4.68 -12.86
N LEU A 124 12.84 -4.78 -13.36
CA LEU A 124 13.12 -4.87 -14.78
C LEU A 124 13.13 -6.34 -15.22
N MET A 125 12.41 -6.64 -16.32
CA MET A 125 12.24 -7.99 -16.88
C MET A 125 12.53 -8.02 -18.38
N ASP A 126 12.78 -9.22 -18.90
CA ASP A 126 12.88 -9.48 -20.32
C ASP A 126 11.51 -9.82 -20.96
N GLU A 127 11.53 -10.22 -22.22
CA GLU A 127 10.35 -10.61 -23.00
C GLU A 127 9.60 -11.83 -22.48
N ASN A 128 10.19 -12.64 -21.63
CA ASN A 128 9.61 -13.84 -21.01
C ASN A 128 9.21 -13.60 -19.54
N ASP A 129 9.14 -12.34 -19.12
CA ASP A 129 8.92 -11.93 -17.73
C ASP A 129 9.97 -12.47 -16.73
N VAL A 130 11.18 -12.84 -17.23
CA VAL A 130 12.29 -13.21 -16.35
C VAL A 130 12.96 -11.96 -15.82
N ILE A 131 13.14 -11.92 -14.50
CA ILE A 131 13.68 -10.76 -13.78
C ILE A 131 15.16 -10.56 -14.16
N ILE A 132 15.43 -9.46 -14.85
CA ILE A 132 16.80 -9.01 -15.13
C ILE A 132 17.41 -8.41 -13.86
N GLN A 133 16.67 -7.50 -13.21
CA GLN A 133 17.10 -6.87 -11.96
C GLN A 133 15.91 -6.25 -11.24
N PRO A 134 15.69 -6.60 -9.96
CA PRO A 134 14.80 -5.85 -9.09
C PRO A 134 15.55 -4.70 -8.41
N LEU A 135 14.84 -3.65 -7.98
CA LEU A 135 15.41 -2.60 -7.13
C LEU A 135 15.86 -3.18 -5.78
N THR A 136 15.02 -4.04 -5.20
CA THR A 136 15.33 -4.80 -3.97
C THR A 136 14.96 -6.26 -4.13
N HIS A 137 15.84 -7.15 -3.64
CA HIS A 137 15.51 -8.57 -3.55
C HIS A 137 14.48 -8.77 -2.43
N ALA A 138 13.48 -9.63 -2.68
CA ALA A 138 12.45 -9.96 -1.71
C ALA A 138 11.96 -11.40 -1.91
N SER A 139 11.50 -12.02 -0.82
CA SER A 139 10.85 -13.32 -0.86
C SER A 139 9.56 -13.22 -0.05
N TYR A 140 8.46 -13.62 -0.65
CA TYR A 140 7.13 -13.64 -0.09
C TYR A 140 6.58 -15.06 -0.16
N SER A 141 5.51 -15.34 0.58
CA SER A 141 4.76 -16.57 0.39
C SER A 141 4.22 -16.62 -1.05
N GLY A 142 4.68 -17.61 -1.82
CA GLY A 142 4.23 -17.83 -3.21
C GLY A 142 4.98 -17.06 -4.31
N ARG A 143 5.90 -16.13 -4.01
CA ARG A 143 6.72 -15.47 -5.04
C ARG A 143 8.10 -15.02 -4.54
N THR A 144 9.10 -15.16 -5.39
CA THR A 144 10.47 -14.71 -5.12
C THR A 144 10.89 -13.65 -6.14
N ILE A 145 11.30 -12.48 -5.67
CA ILE A 145 11.79 -11.39 -6.51
C ILE A 145 13.30 -11.37 -6.47
N LYS A 146 13.89 -12.10 -7.40
CA LYS A 146 15.34 -12.26 -7.54
C LYS A 146 15.72 -12.36 -9.03
N LYS A 147 16.91 -11.90 -9.36
CA LYS A 147 17.44 -12.02 -10.72
C LYS A 147 17.40 -13.47 -11.21
N GLY A 148 16.89 -13.69 -12.42
CA GLY A 148 16.77 -14.99 -13.07
C GLY A 148 15.49 -15.76 -12.75
N GLU A 149 14.69 -15.30 -11.78
CA GLU A 149 13.37 -15.88 -11.49
C GLU A 149 12.31 -15.27 -12.42
N THR A 150 11.26 -16.04 -12.70
CA THR A 150 10.09 -15.52 -13.42
C THR A 150 9.29 -14.58 -12.49
N TYR A 151 8.92 -13.42 -12.99
CA TYR A 151 8.10 -12.48 -12.25
C TYR A 151 6.67 -13.02 -12.08
N ILE A 152 6.27 -13.15 -10.86
CA ILE A 152 4.89 -13.45 -10.48
C ILE A 152 4.33 -12.17 -9.82
N PRO A 153 3.24 -11.58 -10.36
CA PRO A 153 2.61 -10.43 -9.74
C PRO A 153 2.08 -10.78 -8.34
N PRO A 154 1.76 -9.80 -7.50
CA PRO A 154 1.03 -10.06 -6.26
C PRO A 154 -0.24 -10.86 -6.52
N PRO A 155 -0.75 -11.62 -5.52
CA PRO A 155 -2.02 -12.30 -5.66
C PRO A 155 -3.11 -11.31 -6.10
N ALA A 156 -3.78 -11.61 -7.21
CA ALA A 156 -4.82 -10.76 -7.75
C ALA A 156 -6.00 -10.73 -6.77
N ALA A 157 -6.43 -9.53 -6.39
CA ALA A 157 -7.76 -9.30 -5.85
C ALA A 157 -8.79 -9.28 -6.99
N ILE A 158 -10.07 -9.28 -6.65
CA ILE A 158 -11.15 -9.17 -7.63
C ILE A 158 -10.99 -7.83 -8.37
N ASP A 159 -11.04 -7.87 -9.71
CA ASP A 159 -11.01 -6.65 -10.53
C ASP A 159 -12.41 -6.03 -10.55
N PRO A 160 -12.60 -4.81 -10.02
CA PRO A 160 -13.89 -4.14 -10.01
C PRO A 160 -14.52 -3.94 -11.39
N HIS A 161 -13.71 -3.88 -12.46
CA HIS A 161 -14.23 -3.74 -13.83
C HIS A 161 -14.93 -5.00 -14.36
N THR A 162 -14.57 -6.17 -13.83
CA THR A 162 -15.15 -7.46 -14.24
C THR A 162 -16.14 -8.01 -13.20
N LEU A 163 -16.41 -7.21 -12.15
CA LEU A 163 -17.30 -7.61 -11.06
C LEU A 163 -18.74 -7.73 -11.57
N THR A 164 -19.35 -8.89 -11.36
CA THR A 164 -20.76 -9.15 -11.62
C THR A 164 -21.57 -9.08 -10.33
N LEU A 165 -22.88 -8.94 -10.44
CA LEU A 165 -23.76 -8.97 -9.27
C LEU A 165 -23.60 -10.28 -8.49
N GLU A 166 -23.57 -11.41 -9.18
CA GLU A 166 -23.42 -12.75 -8.62
C GLU A 166 -22.10 -12.89 -7.82
N SER A 167 -20.96 -12.44 -8.40
CA SER A 167 -19.67 -12.47 -7.71
C SER A 167 -19.57 -11.50 -6.54
N LEU A 168 -20.33 -10.40 -6.56
CA LEU A 168 -20.43 -9.48 -5.43
C LEU A 168 -21.27 -10.06 -4.30
N GLU A 169 -22.40 -10.71 -4.62
CA GLU A 169 -23.25 -11.42 -3.66
C GLU A 169 -22.48 -12.57 -2.98
N GLU A 170 -21.72 -13.35 -3.76
CA GLU A 170 -20.81 -14.37 -3.21
C GLU A 170 -19.78 -13.77 -2.27
N ALA A 171 -19.12 -12.67 -2.66
CA ALA A 171 -18.14 -11.98 -1.82
C ALA A 171 -18.75 -11.45 -0.51
N PHE A 172 -20.02 -11.03 -0.54
CA PHE A 172 -20.76 -10.59 0.64
C PHE A 172 -21.11 -11.77 1.54
N ALA A 173 -21.63 -12.86 0.98
CA ALA A 173 -22.01 -14.07 1.72
C ALA A 173 -20.81 -14.74 2.41
N GLU A 174 -19.63 -14.66 1.81
CA GLU A 174 -18.38 -15.19 2.37
C GLU A 174 -17.67 -14.25 3.36
N SER A 175 -18.24 -13.10 3.67
CA SER A 175 -17.54 -12.10 4.49
C SER A 175 -18.11 -12.02 5.90
N ASP A 176 -17.24 -12.23 6.90
CA ASP A 176 -17.53 -11.99 8.31
C ASP A 176 -17.26 -10.53 8.74
N ARG A 177 -16.93 -9.65 7.77
CA ARG A 177 -16.57 -8.25 8.02
C ARG A 177 -17.72 -7.33 7.65
N ASP A 178 -17.62 -6.07 8.12
CA ASP A 178 -18.50 -5.01 7.68
C ASP A 178 -18.36 -4.70 6.17
N LEU A 179 -19.33 -3.97 5.63
CA LEU A 179 -19.44 -3.65 4.20
C LEU A 179 -18.19 -2.92 3.69
N VAL A 180 -17.71 -1.88 4.39
CA VAL A 180 -16.56 -1.10 3.95
C VAL A 180 -15.26 -1.93 3.97
N SER A 181 -15.07 -2.80 4.95
CA SER A 181 -13.90 -3.68 5.02
C SER A 181 -13.92 -4.74 3.93
N THR A 182 -15.11 -5.24 3.58
CA THR A 182 -15.30 -6.22 2.50
C THR A 182 -15.02 -5.58 1.14
N LEU A 183 -15.61 -4.42 0.84
CA LEU A 183 -15.35 -3.67 -0.39
C LEU A 183 -13.89 -3.22 -0.49
N GLY A 184 -13.32 -2.75 0.62
CA GLY A 184 -11.94 -2.29 0.66
C GLY A 184 -10.91 -3.39 0.46
N GLY A 185 -11.15 -4.58 1.02
CA GLY A 185 -10.21 -5.70 1.01
C GLY A 185 -10.47 -6.75 -0.06
N LYS A 186 -11.68 -7.38 -0.11
CA LYS A 186 -12.00 -8.41 -1.09
C LYS A 186 -12.13 -7.85 -2.51
N ILE A 187 -12.79 -6.67 -2.66
CA ILE A 187 -12.98 -6.01 -3.97
C ILE A 187 -11.81 -5.06 -4.29
N ASN A 188 -10.84 -4.90 -3.38
CA ASN A 188 -9.63 -4.09 -3.57
C ASN A 188 -9.85 -2.59 -3.83
N LEU A 189 -10.98 -2.02 -3.41
CA LEU A 189 -11.24 -0.59 -3.59
C LEU A 189 -10.37 0.28 -2.68
N GLY A 190 -9.88 -0.28 -1.57
CA GLY A 190 -9.27 0.48 -0.47
C GLY A 190 -10.31 1.30 0.30
N GLY A 191 -9.99 1.66 1.53
CA GLY A 191 -10.97 2.27 2.45
C GLY A 191 -11.62 3.57 1.95
N ILE A 192 -10.88 4.41 1.20
CA ILE A 192 -11.38 5.69 0.70
C ILE A 192 -12.53 5.46 -0.29
N TYR A 193 -12.31 4.62 -1.30
CA TYR A 193 -13.32 4.35 -2.33
C TYR A 193 -14.43 3.42 -1.84
N ALA A 194 -14.12 2.48 -0.93
CA ALA A 194 -15.13 1.67 -0.29
C ALA A 194 -16.14 2.52 0.48
N ASN A 195 -15.67 3.51 1.26
CA ASN A 195 -16.55 4.48 1.92
C ASN A 195 -17.35 5.31 0.91
N ALA A 196 -16.72 5.79 -0.16
CA ALA A 196 -17.40 6.58 -1.18
C ALA A 196 -18.52 5.80 -1.89
N VAL A 197 -18.29 4.50 -2.16
CA VAL A 197 -19.31 3.60 -2.74
C VAL A 197 -20.47 3.40 -1.76
N CYS A 198 -20.20 3.14 -0.48
CA CYS A 198 -21.26 3.02 0.55
C CYS A 198 -22.07 4.31 0.65
N GLU A 199 -21.41 5.46 0.76
CA GLU A 199 -22.06 6.78 0.88
C GLU A 199 -22.91 7.11 -0.36
N HIS A 200 -22.41 6.82 -1.58
CA HIS A 200 -23.16 7.02 -2.82
C HIS A 200 -24.37 6.07 -2.93
N ALA A 201 -24.22 4.83 -2.44
CA ALA A 201 -25.31 3.86 -2.38
C ALA A 201 -26.33 4.16 -1.25
N GLY A 202 -26.07 5.14 -0.39
CA GLY A 202 -26.90 5.45 0.77
C GLY A 202 -26.86 4.39 1.87
N LEU A 203 -25.75 3.65 1.97
CA LEU A 203 -25.53 2.57 2.93
C LEU A 203 -24.55 2.98 4.02
N GLU A 204 -24.79 2.50 5.23
CA GLU A 204 -23.85 2.70 6.35
C GLU A 204 -22.58 1.86 6.14
N PRO A 205 -21.37 2.45 6.14
CA PRO A 205 -20.11 1.73 5.87
C PRO A 205 -19.84 0.56 6.81
N ASN A 206 -20.26 0.67 8.07
CA ASN A 206 -20.05 -0.35 9.10
C ASN A 206 -21.22 -1.33 9.23
N SER A 207 -22.19 -1.32 8.30
CA SER A 207 -23.28 -2.31 8.28
C SER A 207 -22.79 -3.69 7.89
N SER A 208 -23.59 -4.72 8.21
CA SER A 208 -23.35 -6.09 7.74
C SER A 208 -23.45 -6.16 6.22
N THR A 209 -22.65 -7.02 5.61
CA THR A 209 -22.80 -7.34 4.17
C THR A 209 -24.13 -8.02 3.85
N GLU A 210 -24.73 -8.73 4.81
CA GLU A 210 -26.04 -9.38 4.67
C GLU A 210 -27.19 -8.39 4.47
N ASP A 211 -27.07 -7.18 5.05
CA ASP A 211 -28.08 -6.11 4.96
C ASP A 211 -27.87 -5.20 3.74
N ALA A 212 -26.79 -5.39 2.98
CA ALA A 212 -26.40 -4.52 1.88
C ALA A 212 -27.08 -4.94 0.57
N ASP A 213 -27.71 -3.98 -0.13
CA ASP A 213 -28.19 -4.17 -1.49
C ASP A 213 -27.00 -4.22 -2.47
N ALA A 214 -26.59 -5.44 -2.84
CA ALA A 214 -25.47 -5.68 -3.75
C ALA A 214 -25.67 -5.01 -5.13
N ALA A 215 -26.89 -4.94 -5.64
CA ALA A 215 -27.19 -4.31 -6.94
C ALA A 215 -26.95 -2.79 -6.87
N ASN A 216 -27.34 -2.13 -5.76
CA ASN A 216 -27.10 -0.72 -5.54
C ASN A 216 -25.59 -0.44 -5.33
N VAL A 217 -24.89 -1.29 -4.58
CA VAL A 217 -23.43 -1.19 -4.41
C VAL A 217 -22.71 -1.32 -5.75
N LEU A 218 -23.09 -2.31 -6.59
CA LEU A 218 -22.50 -2.50 -7.90
C LEU A 218 -22.76 -1.30 -8.82
N THR A 219 -23.96 -0.77 -8.84
CA THR A 219 -24.32 0.45 -9.60
C THR A 219 -23.49 1.65 -9.15
N SER A 220 -23.32 1.83 -7.85
CA SER A 220 -22.50 2.91 -7.29
C SER A 220 -21.02 2.75 -7.64
N LEU A 221 -20.50 1.54 -7.61
CA LEU A 221 -19.14 1.24 -8.03
C LEU A 221 -18.92 1.51 -9.53
N GLN A 222 -19.84 1.05 -10.39
CA GLN A 222 -19.79 1.29 -11.84
C GLN A 222 -19.80 2.79 -12.14
N HIS A 223 -20.59 3.58 -11.43
CA HIS A 223 -20.58 5.04 -11.55
C HIS A 223 -19.18 5.64 -11.35
N PHE A 224 -18.45 5.28 -10.28
CA PHE A 224 -17.09 5.77 -10.05
C PHE A 224 -16.08 5.26 -11.09
N LEU A 225 -16.23 4.01 -11.55
CA LEU A 225 -15.37 3.46 -12.61
C LEU A 225 -15.58 4.13 -13.97
N GLU A 226 -16.82 4.46 -14.34
CA GLU A 226 -17.15 5.21 -15.54
C GLU A 226 -16.60 6.63 -15.48
N GLN A 227 -16.77 7.33 -14.36
CA GLN A 227 -16.16 8.65 -14.15
C GLN A 227 -14.64 8.59 -14.28
N LEU A 228 -14.00 7.58 -13.68
CA LEU A 228 -12.55 7.40 -13.75
C LEU A 228 -12.05 7.20 -15.19
N ASN A 229 -12.76 6.43 -15.99
CA ASN A 229 -12.39 6.14 -17.37
C ASN A 229 -12.71 7.28 -18.33
N SER A 230 -13.71 8.11 -18.04
CA SER A 230 -14.17 9.22 -18.90
C SER A 230 -13.47 10.54 -18.60
N SER A 231 -13.02 10.78 -17.37
CA SER A 231 -12.36 12.01 -16.94
C SER A 231 -10.86 11.81 -16.77
N GLN A 232 -10.07 12.69 -17.39
CA GLN A 232 -8.62 12.74 -17.17
C GLN A 232 -8.22 13.85 -16.19
N THR A 233 -9.18 14.47 -15.51
CA THR A 233 -8.92 15.57 -14.58
C THR A 233 -8.32 15.05 -13.28
N GLY A 234 -7.36 15.79 -12.73
CA GLY A 234 -6.84 15.59 -11.37
C GLY A 234 -7.30 16.71 -10.45
N HIS A 235 -7.50 16.41 -9.18
CA HIS A 235 -7.94 17.39 -8.19
C HIS A 235 -6.99 17.43 -7.00
N LEU A 236 -6.71 18.64 -6.51
CA LEU A 236 -6.07 18.87 -5.22
C LEU A 236 -7.13 19.29 -4.21
N ILE A 237 -7.23 18.54 -3.13
CA ILE A 237 -8.09 18.90 -2.00
C ILE A 237 -7.29 19.78 -1.05
N LEU A 238 -7.78 20.99 -0.83
CA LEU A 238 -7.09 22.02 -0.06
C LEU A 238 -7.69 22.14 1.34
N LYS A 239 -6.85 22.47 2.30
CA LYS A 239 -7.25 22.76 3.67
C LYS A 239 -6.67 24.09 4.09
N ALA A 240 -7.53 24.95 4.63
CA ALA A 240 -7.10 26.21 5.22
C ALA A 240 -6.09 25.97 6.36
N THR A 241 -5.11 26.87 6.44
CA THR A 241 -4.05 26.87 7.44
C THR A 241 -4.08 28.18 8.21
N LYS A 242 -3.17 28.36 9.19
CA LYS A 242 -3.02 29.63 9.90
C LYS A 242 -2.58 30.77 8.96
N GLU A 243 -1.87 30.44 7.89
CA GLU A 243 -1.31 31.41 6.93
C GLU A 243 -2.24 31.67 5.76
N TYR A 244 -3.06 30.67 5.35
CA TYR A 244 -3.97 30.76 4.21
C TYR A 244 -5.38 30.38 4.63
N ASN A 245 -6.29 31.38 4.68
CA ASN A 245 -7.70 31.17 5.02
C ASN A 245 -8.49 30.67 3.79
N GLU A 246 -9.75 30.26 4.01
CA GLU A 246 -10.61 29.74 2.95
C GLU A 246 -10.83 30.71 1.80
N ASP A 247 -10.99 32.02 2.09
CA ASP A 247 -11.24 33.03 1.06
C ASP A 247 -10.02 33.19 0.13
N ALA A 248 -8.82 33.14 0.70
CA ALA A 248 -7.59 33.15 -0.10
C ALA A 248 -7.49 31.91 -0.99
N LEU A 249 -7.88 30.74 -0.49
CA LEU A 249 -7.88 29.51 -1.28
C LEU A 249 -8.95 29.54 -2.38
N LYS A 250 -10.15 30.01 -2.10
CA LYS A 250 -11.21 30.19 -3.11
C LYS A 250 -10.80 31.18 -4.20
N ALA A 251 -10.10 32.25 -3.83
CA ALA A 251 -9.56 33.20 -4.80
C ALA A 251 -8.53 32.54 -5.74
N ILE A 252 -7.63 31.69 -5.22
CA ILE A 252 -6.65 30.95 -6.02
C ILE A 252 -7.33 29.94 -6.97
N VAL A 253 -8.35 29.23 -6.47
CA VAL A 253 -9.11 28.28 -7.30
C VAL A 253 -9.82 28.96 -8.46
N ALA A 254 -10.23 30.23 -8.31
CA ALA A 254 -10.87 31.00 -9.35
C ALA A 254 -9.91 31.64 -10.37
N MET A 255 -8.57 31.48 -10.20
CA MET A 255 -7.57 32.02 -11.14
C MET A 255 -7.51 31.18 -12.41
N GLU A 256 -7.50 31.80 -13.57
CA GLU A 256 -7.26 31.12 -14.85
C GLU A 256 -5.77 30.68 -15.00
N THR A 257 -4.87 31.48 -14.47
CA THR A 257 -3.42 31.19 -14.50
C THR A 257 -2.83 31.39 -13.11
N LEU A 258 -2.00 30.43 -12.70
CA LEU A 258 -1.32 30.48 -11.41
C LEU A 258 0.03 31.20 -11.51
N ASP A 259 0.29 32.11 -10.60
CA ASP A 259 1.63 32.63 -10.37
C ASP A 259 2.44 31.71 -9.42
N ALA A 260 3.71 32.04 -9.21
CA ALA A 260 4.60 31.24 -8.36
C ALA A 260 4.15 31.20 -6.90
N LYS A 261 3.52 32.28 -6.41
CA LYS A 261 3.00 32.36 -5.03
C LYS A 261 1.77 31.47 -4.86
N SER A 262 0.81 31.54 -5.79
CA SER A 262 -0.39 30.69 -5.79
C SER A 262 -0.04 29.23 -5.91
N THR A 263 0.93 28.87 -6.76
CA THR A 263 1.44 27.50 -6.87
C THR A 263 2.06 27.02 -5.54
N THR A 264 2.77 27.88 -4.84
CA THR A 264 3.32 27.56 -3.51
C THR A 264 2.20 27.35 -2.49
N THR A 265 1.19 28.21 -2.48
CA THR A 265 0.04 28.07 -1.60
C THR A 265 -0.72 26.76 -1.85
N LEU A 266 -0.97 26.39 -3.12
CA LEU A 266 -1.57 25.09 -3.46
C LEU A 266 -0.75 23.92 -2.89
N ARG A 267 0.57 23.96 -3.05
CA ARG A 267 1.46 22.92 -2.52
C ARG A 267 1.38 22.78 -1.00
N GLU A 268 1.34 23.89 -0.28
CA GLU A 268 1.39 23.94 1.19
C GLU A 268 0.03 23.62 1.84
N THR A 269 -1.05 23.89 1.14
CA THR A 269 -2.42 23.67 1.62
C THR A 269 -3.03 22.36 1.12
N ALA A 270 -2.45 21.72 0.08
CA ALA A 270 -2.93 20.45 -0.43
C ALA A 270 -2.80 19.32 0.61
N THR A 271 -3.85 18.57 0.78
CA THR A 271 -3.91 17.40 1.68
C THR A 271 -4.04 16.09 0.93
N GLU A 272 -4.52 16.15 -0.31
CA GLU A 272 -4.77 15.00 -1.17
C GLU A 272 -4.70 15.40 -2.64
N ALA A 273 -4.19 14.48 -3.49
CA ALA A 273 -4.40 14.50 -4.93
C ALA A 273 -5.28 13.29 -5.29
N THR A 274 -6.31 13.50 -6.10
CA THR A 274 -7.32 12.48 -6.43
C THR A 274 -7.78 12.63 -7.88
N PRO A 275 -8.09 11.51 -8.60
CA PRO A 275 -8.66 11.59 -9.95
C PRO A 275 -10.15 11.94 -9.94
N LEU A 276 -10.84 11.72 -8.80
CA LEU A 276 -12.28 11.95 -8.68
C LEU A 276 -12.59 12.79 -7.43
N LEU A 277 -13.62 13.63 -7.54
CA LEU A 277 -14.22 14.26 -6.37
C LEU A 277 -15.22 13.29 -5.74
N LEU A 278 -14.94 12.87 -4.52
CA LEU A 278 -15.75 11.90 -3.77
C LEU A 278 -16.76 12.63 -2.87
N PRO A 279 -17.84 11.95 -2.41
CA PRO A 279 -18.77 12.52 -1.45
C PRO A 279 -18.09 13.11 -0.21
N SER A 280 -17.06 12.46 0.30
CA SER A 280 -16.23 12.93 1.43
C SER A 280 -15.51 14.27 1.16
N HIS A 281 -15.48 14.74 -0.08
CA HIS A 281 -14.93 16.05 -0.48
C HIS A 281 -16.01 17.16 -0.52
N ALA A 282 -17.26 16.82 -0.27
CA ALA A 282 -18.35 17.82 -0.23
C ALA A 282 -18.01 18.92 0.79
N GLY A 283 -18.15 20.18 0.35
CA GLY A 283 -17.83 21.35 1.18
C GLY A 283 -16.33 21.66 1.34
N LYS A 284 -15.43 20.84 0.81
CA LYS A 284 -13.99 21.14 0.79
C LYS A 284 -13.63 21.97 -0.45
N ILE A 285 -12.55 22.74 -0.33
CA ILE A 285 -12.02 23.49 -1.45
C ILE A 285 -11.18 22.55 -2.32
N ALA A 286 -11.51 22.45 -3.61
CA ALA A 286 -10.81 21.62 -4.57
C ALA A 286 -10.27 22.48 -5.72
N TYR A 287 -9.00 22.29 -6.09
CA TYR A 287 -8.38 22.87 -7.29
C TYR A 287 -8.25 21.80 -8.37
N SER A 288 -8.78 22.09 -9.57
CA SER A 288 -8.73 21.16 -10.71
C SER A 288 -7.46 21.36 -11.51
N CYS A 289 -6.73 20.29 -11.74
CA CYS A 289 -5.54 20.21 -12.59
C CYS A 289 -5.90 19.54 -13.93
N SER A 290 -5.05 19.70 -14.93
CA SER A 290 -5.25 19.07 -16.25
C SER A 290 -5.37 17.55 -16.20
N ASN A 291 -4.66 16.93 -15.26
CA ASN A 291 -4.68 15.49 -15.01
C ASN A 291 -4.12 15.17 -13.60
N LEU A 292 -4.18 13.91 -13.19
CA LEU A 292 -3.71 13.49 -11.86
C LEU A 292 -2.19 13.60 -11.72
N CYS A 293 -1.41 13.31 -12.75
CA CYS A 293 0.04 13.51 -12.74
C CYS A 293 0.40 14.98 -12.43
N SER A 294 -0.32 15.93 -13.05
CA SER A 294 -0.15 17.36 -12.80
C SER A 294 -0.51 17.76 -11.38
N ALA A 295 -1.60 17.21 -10.83
CA ALA A 295 -1.98 17.42 -9.44
C ALA A 295 -0.89 16.90 -8.47
N ILE A 296 -0.37 15.70 -8.71
CA ILE A 296 0.70 15.11 -7.90
C ILE A 296 1.99 15.94 -8.02
N ASP A 297 2.37 16.38 -9.22
CA ASP A 297 3.56 17.21 -9.42
C ASP A 297 3.44 18.58 -8.72
N THR A 298 2.26 19.18 -8.76
CA THR A 298 1.99 20.45 -8.06
C THR A 298 2.16 20.27 -6.55
N TRP A 299 1.65 19.21 -5.99
CA TRP A 299 1.70 18.94 -4.54
C TRP A 299 3.07 18.41 -4.07
N LYS A 300 3.51 17.29 -4.65
CA LYS A 300 4.70 16.55 -4.19
C LYS A 300 5.96 16.81 -5.01
N GLY A 301 5.83 17.35 -6.22
CA GLY A 301 6.94 17.47 -7.18
C GLY A 301 8.12 18.28 -6.66
N HIS A 302 7.88 19.35 -5.90
CA HIS A 302 8.96 20.15 -5.30
C HIS A 302 9.76 19.34 -4.26
N HIS A 303 9.06 18.61 -3.38
CA HIS A 303 9.70 17.74 -2.41
C HIS A 303 10.52 16.64 -3.11
N ASP A 304 9.95 16.02 -4.15
CA ASP A 304 10.60 14.95 -4.87
C ASP A 304 11.75 15.46 -5.78
N ALA A 305 11.71 16.70 -6.24
CA ALA A 305 12.82 17.31 -6.96
C ALA A 305 14.08 17.47 -6.08
N ASN A 306 13.92 17.65 -4.78
CA ASN A 306 15.00 17.76 -3.81
C ASN A 306 15.55 16.41 -3.30
N ALA A 307 15.20 15.30 -3.95
CA ALA A 307 15.55 13.95 -3.50
C ALA A 307 17.07 13.72 -3.36
N LEU A 308 17.89 14.30 -4.23
CA LEU A 308 19.35 14.17 -4.14
C LEU A 308 19.90 14.89 -2.89
N ALA A 309 19.46 16.12 -2.64
CA ALA A 309 19.88 16.85 -1.44
C ALA A 309 19.48 16.14 -0.15
N ARG A 310 18.27 15.57 -0.09
CA ARG A 310 17.83 14.74 1.03
C ARG A 310 18.72 13.51 1.23
N ARG A 311 19.07 12.81 0.14
CA ARG A 311 19.99 11.66 0.21
C ARG A 311 21.37 12.04 0.72
N GLU A 312 21.89 13.21 0.32
CA GLU A 312 23.17 13.70 0.77
C GLU A 312 23.13 14.10 2.23
N GLN A 313 22.05 14.75 2.66
CA GLN A 313 21.83 15.09 4.07
C GLN A 313 21.71 13.84 4.94
N GLU A 314 20.94 12.83 4.53
CA GLU A 314 20.82 11.55 5.23
C GLU A 314 22.19 10.85 5.41
N LYS A 315 23.06 10.93 4.38
CA LYS A 315 24.42 10.39 4.48
C LYS A 315 25.29 11.17 5.47
N LEU A 316 25.18 12.50 5.47
CA LEU A 316 25.89 13.33 6.44
C LEU A 316 25.41 13.06 7.85
N ASP A 317 24.10 12.96 8.05
CA ASP A 317 23.51 12.65 9.34
C ASP A 317 23.90 11.24 9.84
N ALA A 318 23.99 10.26 8.94
CA ALA A 318 24.46 8.92 9.24
C ALA A 318 25.98 8.86 9.53
N ALA A 319 26.77 9.76 8.93
CA ALA A 319 28.21 9.84 9.12
C ALA A 319 28.61 10.75 10.30
N ALA A 320 27.70 11.55 10.84
CA ALA A 320 27.98 12.46 11.95
C ALA A 320 28.33 11.67 13.23
N PRO A 321 29.50 11.90 13.83
CA PRO A 321 29.91 11.19 15.04
C PRO A 321 28.92 11.53 16.17
N GLY A 322 28.23 10.52 16.71
CA GLY A 322 27.40 10.60 17.93
C GLY A 322 25.88 10.41 17.72
N ARG A 323 25.32 10.51 16.52
CA ARG A 323 23.87 10.28 16.32
C ARG A 323 23.52 8.90 15.76
N GLY A 324 24.30 8.35 14.85
CA GLY A 324 24.04 7.03 14.28
C GLY A 324 24.34 5.87 15.22
N HIS A 325 25.40 6.01 16.07
CA HIS A 325 25.75 4.99 17.08
C HIS A 325 24.77 4.99 18.26
N SER A 326 24.27 6.14 18.68
CA SER A 326 23.31 6.27 19.79
C SER A 326 21.97 5.61 19.46
N THR A 327 21.40 5.82 18.26
CA THR A 327 20.11 5.23 17.88
C THR A 327 20.17 3.73 17.60
N GLU A 328 21.30 3.21 17.13
CA GLU A 328 21.48 1.77 16.92
C GLU A 328 21.79 1.05 18.23
N VAL A 329 22.59 1.65 19.08
CA VAL A 329 22.84 1.18 20.45
C VAL A 329 21.54 1.21 21.28
N GLU A 330 20.78 2.31 21.28
CA GLU A 330 19.46 2.38 21.93
C GLU A 330 18.46 1.36 21.40
N LYS A 331 18.49 1.06 20.09
CA LYS A 331 17.67 0.00 19.48
C LYS A 331 18.09 -1.39 19.95
N LEU A 332 19.38 -1.62 20.05
CA LEU A 332 19.93 -2.88 20.56
C LEU A 332 19.66 -3.04 22.07
N GLU A 333 19.82 -1.98 22.84
CA GLU A 333 19.49 -1.95 24.28
C GLU A 333 17.98 -2.19 24.52
N ARG A 334 17.09 -1.59 23.73
CA ARG A 334 15.65 -1.88 23.80
C ARG A 334 15.34 -3.33 23.46
N ARG A 335 16.00 -3.91 22.44
CA ARG A 335 15.84 -5.33 22.11
C ARG A 335 16.37 -6.24 23.22
N MET A 336 17.54 -5.94 23.78
CA MET A 336 18.09 -6.68 24.92
C MET A 336 17.13 -6.65 26.10
N LYS A 337 16.63 -5.48 26.48
CA LYS A 337 15.67 -5.33 27.57
C LYS A 337 14.36 -6.08 27.34
N GLN A 338 13.86 -6.11 26.08
CA GLN A 338 12.70 -6.91 25.73
C GLN A 338 12.97 -8.41 25.82
N GLN A 339 14.16 -8.87 25.40
CA GLN A 339 14.57 -10.26 25.51
C GLN A 339 14.77 -10.69 26.96
N GLU A 340 15.36 -9.85 27.80
CA GLU A 340 15.51 -10.09 29.25
C GLU A 340 14.15 -10.22 29.95
N GLN A 341 13.21 -9.31 29.64
CA GLN A 341 11.84 -9.38 30.17
C GLN A 341 11.10 -10.66 29.69
N ALA A 342 11.33 -11.07 28.45
CA ALA A 342 10.77 -12.31 27.94
C ALA A 342 11.38 -13.53 28.62
N LEU A 343 12.68 -13.55 28.87
CA LEU A 343 13.38 -14.62 29.61
C LEU A 343 12.90 -14.74 31.05
N GLU A 344 12.73 -13.60 31.75
CA GLU A 344 12.12 -13.61 33.08
C GLU A 344 10.69 -14.16 33.08
N GLY A 345 9.90 -13.78 32.06
CA GLY A 345 8.56 -14.30 31.89
C GLY A 345 8.53 -15.81 31.61
N PHE A 346 9.47 -16.32 30.82
CA PHE A 346 9.63 -17.76 30.58
C PHE A 346 10.13 -18.49 31.83
N ALA A 347 11.08 -17.93 32.58
CA ALA A 347 11.56 -18.54 33.82
C ALA A 347 10.43 -18.72 34.84
N LYS A 348 9.61 -17.70 35.07
CA LYS A 348 8.41 -17.78 35.93
C LYS A 348 7.40 -18.82 35.42
N LYS A 349 7.25 -18.93 34.11
CA LYS A 349 6.35 -19.90 33.49
C LYS A 349 6.86 -21.33 33.64
N ILE A 350 8.18 -21.54 33.52
CA ILE A 350 8.84 -22.83 33.75
C ILE A 350 8.68 -23.25 35.22
N GLU A 351 8.99 -22.36 36.15
CA GLU A 351 8.83 -22.61 37.58
C GLU A 351 7.38 -23.00 37.94
N LYS A 352 6.40 -22.25 37.42
CA LYS A 352 4.99 -22.57 37.62
C LYS A 352 4.62 -23.95 37.01
N GLN A 353 5.11 -24.27 35.81
CA GLN A 353 4.83 -25.55 35.16
C GLN A 353 5.53 -26.72 35.87
N GLN A 354 6.74 -26.52 36.38
CA GLN A 354 7.43 -27.53 37.18
C GLN A 354 6.70 -27.78 38.50
N ALA A 355 6.25 -26.71 39.18
CA ALA A 355 5.47 -26.86 40.41
C ALA A 355 4.16 -27.63 40.17
N ILE A 356 3.45 -27.36 39.07
CA ILE A 356 2.27 -28.10 38.63
C ILE A 356 2.62 -29.56 38.33
N GLY A 357 3.73 -29.81 37.62
CA GLY A 357 4.19 -31.17 37.32
C GLY A 357 4.49 -31.99 38.58
N HIS A 358 5.18 -31.36 39.56
CA HIS A 358 5.46 -31.99 40.87
C HIS A 358 4.15 -32.30 41.65
N ALA A 359 3.22 -31.32 41.70
CA ALA A 359 1.94 -31.52 42.37
C ALA A 359 1.11 -32.65 41.75
N ILE A 360 1.13 -32.76 40.39
CA ILE A 360 0.47 -33.86 39.67
C ILE A 360 1.11 -35.22 40.03
N GLN A 361 2.45 -35.30 40.10
CA GLN A 361 3.15 -36.52 40.47
C GLN A 361 2.88 -36.93 41.91
N GLU A 362 2.91 -35.97 42.83
CA GLU A 362 2.67 -36.20 44.26
C GLU A 362 1.24 -36.64 44.56
N HIS A 363 0.27 -36.17 43.79
CA HIS A 363 -1.16 -36.47 43.95
C HIS A 363 -1.77 -37.26 42.79
N TRP A 364 -0.97 -38.10 42.12
CA TRP A 364 -1.35 -38.80 40.89
C TRP A 364 -2.68 -39.54 40.99
N THR A 365 -2.90 -40.31 42.06
CA THR A 365 -4.14 -41.05 42.26
C THR A 365 -5.39 -40.16 42.33
N HIS A 366 -5.25 -38.97 42.90
CA HIS A 366 -6.33 -37.99 42.95
C HIS A 366 -6.62 -37.37 41.59
N VAL A 367 -5.57 -37.00 40.84
CA VAL A 367 -5.69 -36.47 39.49
C VAL A 367 -6.32 -37.50 38.54
N GLU A 368 -5.90 -38.79 38.63
CA GLU A 368 -6.44 -39.87 37.81
C GLU A 368 -7.94 -40.06 38.08
N THR A 369 -8.36 -40.00 39.36
CA THR A 369 -9.77 -40.07 39.74
C THR A 369 -10.60 -38.95 39.13
N ILE A 370 -10.09 -37.69 39.16
CA ILE A 370 -10.77 -36.52 38.57
C ILE A 370 -10.89 -36.70 37.06
N LEU A 371 -9.82 -37.15 36.39
CA LEU A 371 -9.82 -37.36 34.94
C LEU A 371 -10.80 -38.47 34.52
N GLN A 372 -10.88 -39.57 35.29
CA GLN A 372 -11.79 -40.65 35.00
C GLN A 372 -13.24 -40.21 35.19
N GLN A 373 -13.57 -39.53 36.28
CA GLN A 373 -14.89 -38.98 36.54
C GLN A 373 -15.32 -37.98 35.45
N ALA A 374 -14.38 -37.12 35.02
CA ALA A 374 -14.62 -36.17 33.93
C ALA A 374 -14.93 -36.88 32.59
N ARG A 375 -14.18 -37.94 32.24
CA ARG A 375 -14.43 -38.74 31.04
C ARG A 375 -15.82 -39.40 31.06
N GLU A 376 -16.20 -40.00 32.17
CA GLU A 376 -17.51 -40.64 32.32
C GLU A 376 -18.65 -39.61 32.26
N ALA A 377 -18.47 -38.45 32.89
CA ALA A 377 -19.45 -37.37 32.86
C ALA A 377 -19.61 -36.76 31.46
N VAL A 378 -18.51 -36.61 30.71
CA VAL A 378 -18.54 -36.10 29.32
C VAL A 378 -19.34 -37.06 28.41
N GLN A 379 -19.16 -38.37 28.58
CA GLN A 379 -19.92 -39.36 27.81
C GLN A 379 -21.42 -39.31 28.10
N LYS A 380 -21.81 -38.95 29.32
CA LYS A 380 -23.24 -38.93 29.74
C LYS A 380 -23.94 -37.60 29.42
N GLN A 381 -23.28 -36.45 29.54
CA GLN A 381 -23.94 -35.14 29.49
C GLN A 381 -23.20 -34.09 28.63
N GLY A 382 -22.11 -34.47 27.93
CA GLY A 382 -21.35 -33.62 27.07
C GLY A 382 -20.40 -32.67 27.80
N TRP A 383 -19.54 -31.95 27.02
CA TRP A 383 -18.45 -31.11 27.56
C TRP A 383 -18.91 -29.89 28.34
N LYS A 384 -19.97 -29.18 27.89
CA LYS A 384 -20.35 -27.88 28.50
C LYS A 384 -20.71 -27.94 29.99
N PRO A 385 -21.54 -28.88 30.47
CA PRO A 385 -21.85 -29.02 31.90
C PRO A 385 -20.63 -29.46 32.71
N VAL A 386 -19.84 -30.40 32.20
CA VAL A 386 -18.67 -30.96 32.88
C VAL A 386 -17.58 -29.86 33.05
N LEU A 387 -17.37 -29.03 32.08
CA LEU A 387 -16.40 -27.90 32.12
C LEU A 387 -16.79 -26.89 33.21
N LYS A 388 -18.08 -26.66 33.43
CA LYS A 388 -18.56 -25.79 34.50
C LYS A 388 -18.25 -26.38 35.86
N GLY A 389 -18.51 -27.67 36.08
CA GLY A 389 -18.19 -28.36 37.33
C GLY A 389 -16.70 -28.50 37.59
N LEU A 390 -15.88 -28.72 36.53
CA LEU A 390 -14.43 -28.79 36.66
C LEU A 390 -13.82 -27.45 37.09
N LYS A 391 -14.36 -26.32 36.65
CA LYS A 391 -13.90 -25.00 37.04
C LYS A 391 -14.09 -24.63 38.51
N GLU A 392 -15.02 -25.33 39.18
CA GLU A 392 -15.28 -25.17 40.61
C GLU A 392 -14.39 -26.11 41.45
N ASN A 393 -13.61 -26.99 40.81
CA ASN A 393 -12.72 -27.92 41.51
C ASN A 393 -11.36 -27.19 41.77
N PRO A 394 -10.90 -27.15 43.03
CA PRO A 394 -9.66 -26.47 43.40
C PRO A 394 -8.37 -27.05 42.78
N TRP A 395 -8.45 -28.27 42.23
CA TRP A 395 -7.35 -28.94 41.53
C TRP A 395 -7.31 -28.67 40.02
N VAL A 396 -8.24 -27.87 39.51
CA VAL A 396 -8.35 -27.56 38.09
C VAL A 396 -8.18 -26.07 37.87
N ASP A 397 -7.27 -25.69 36.98
CA ASP A 397 -7.03 -24.26 36.65
C ASP A 397 -8.30 -23.69 35.98
N SER A 398 -8.79 -22.58 36.53
CA SER A 398 -9.99 -21.86 36.03
C SER A 398 -9.84 -21.32 34.59
N GLY A 399 -8.62 -21.29 34.05
CA GLY A 399 -8.28 -20.89 32.68
C GLY A 399 -8.35 -22.00 31.61
N LEU A 400 -8.75 -23.23 31.98
CA LEU A 400 -8.84 -24.35 31.03
C LEU A 400 -9.82 -24.06 29.88
N SER A 401 -9.29 -24.09 28.66
CA SER A 401 -10.07 -24.10 27.41
C SER A 401 -10.13 -25.53 26.85
N LEU A 402 -11.12 -25.80 25.98
CA LEU A 402 -11.36 -27.10 25.31
C LEU A 402 -10.13 -27.72 24.61
N ILE A 403 -9.06 -26.94 24.41
CA ILE A 403 -7.85 -27.36 23.69
C ILE A 403 -6.82 -28.03 24.64
N HIS A 404 -6.99 -27.93 25.93
CA HIS A 404 -6.01 -28.40 26.93
C HIS A 404 -6.41 -29.70 27.64
N ILE A 405 -7.50 -30.35 27.24
CA ILE A 405 -8.00 -31.63 27.72
C ILE A 405 -8.08 -32.65 26.59
#